data_101ba3b2ff503cf5a035723a9d62279e
#
_entry.id   101ba3b2ff503cf5a035723a9d62279e
#
_cell.length_a   1.000
_cell.length_b   1.000
_cell.length_c   1.000
_cell.angle_alpha   90.00
_cell.angle_beta   90.00
_cell.angle_gamma   90.00
#
_symmetry.space_group_name_H-M   'P 1'
#
loop_
_entity.id
_entity.type
_entity.pdbx_description
1 polymer ?
#
loop_
_entity_poly.entity_id
_entity_poly.type
_entity_poly.pdbx_seq_one_letter_code
_entity_poly.pdbx_strand_id
1 'polypeptide(L)'
;MAEASLDGVYRYLLYLTRDASLAEDLTGETFERALRSWRRYDPRRGEPIGWLCRIARSAALDRFRADERRRARERRYAAGASDVSEESFVEGLSPELERALTGLSAADREVIVLRVVLELDAAETARLLGISATACTTRLNRALQRLEERMESNALA
;
A
#
# COMPACT_ATOMS: atom_id res chain seq x y z
N MET A 1 -4.39 -12.18 17.21
CA MET A 1 -4.97 -12.07 15.85
C MET A 1 -5.33 -10.63 15.48
N ALA A 2 -6.07 -9.91 16.28
CA ALA A 2 -6.47 -8.52 15.97
C ALA A 2 -5.29 -7.55 15.84
N GLU A 3 -4.32 -7.62 16.74
CA GLU A 3 -3.12 -6.76 16.70
C GLU A 3 -2.27 -7.01 15.44
N ALA A 4 -2.06 -8.28 15.06
CA ALA A 4 -1.32 -8.63 13.86
C ALA A 4 -2.02 -8.14 12.59
N SER A 5 -3.36 -8.17 12.56
CA SER A 5 -4.15 -7.66 11.45
C SER A 5 -4.12 -6.13 11.38
N LEU A 6 -4.13 -5.46 12.53
CA LEU A 6 -4.03 -4.00 12.60
C LEU A 6 -2.67 -3.53 12.10
N ASP A 7 -1.60 -4.16 12.58
CA ASP A 7 -0.23 -3.87 12.15
C ASP A 7 -0.05 -4.14 10.64
N GLY A 8 -0.59 -5.25 10.15
CA GLY A 8 -0.54 -5.60 8.72
C GLY A 8 -1.26 -4.58 7.83
N VAL A 9 -2.45 -4.14 8.22
CA VAL A 9 -3.22 -3.11 7.48
C VAL A 9 -2.48 -1.78 7.50
N TYR A 10 -1.99 -1.35 8.65
CA TYR A 10 -1.21 -0.11 8.76
C TYR A 10 0.04 -0.15 7.88
N ARG A 11 0.77 -1.25 7.92
CA ARG A 11 1.98 -1.46 7.13
C ARG A 11 1.69 -1.42 5.63
N TYR A 12 0.61 -2.08 5.19
CA TYR A 12 0.15 -1.99 3.80
C TYR A 12 -0.13 -0.55 3.38
N LEU A 13 -0.89 0.17 4.18
CA LEU A 13 -1.27 1.56 3.90
C LEU A 13 -0.06 2.50 3.93
N LEU A 14 0.90 2.26 4.81
CA LEU A 14 2.14 3.03 4.87
C LEU A 14 2.97 2.88 3.59
N TYR A 15 3.11 1.65 3.07
CA TYR A 15 3.78 1.39 1.79
C TYR A 15 3.07 2.06 0.62
N LEU A 16 1.73 2.09 0.66
CA LEU A 16 0.92 2.67 -0.40
C LEU A 16 0.94 4.20 -0.39
N THR A 17 0.78 4.82 0.77
CA THR A 17 0.62 6.27 0.94
C THR A 17 1.94 7.01 1.16
N ARG A 18 2.92 6.38 1.79
CA ARG A 18 4.17 7.00 2.27
C ARG A 18 3.93 8.14 3.26
N ASP A 19 2.84 8.09 3.99
CA ASP A 19 2.41 9.13 4.92
C ASP A 19 1.84 8.43 6.16
N ALA A 20 2.55 8.48 7.29
CA ALA A 20 2.17 7.80 8.52
C ALA A 20 0.83 8.30 9.06
N SER A 21 0.59 9.60 9.01
CA SER A 21 -0.67 10.19 9.48
C SER A 21 -1.87 9.74 8.64
N LEU A 22 -1.71 9.74 7.32
CA LEU A 22 -2.74 9.24 6.40
C LEU A 22 -2.95 7.73 6.55
N ALA A 23 -1.87 6.97 6.73
CA ALA A 23 -1.95 5.53 6.96
C ALA A 23 -2.70 5.19 8.26
N GLU A 24 -2.48 5.95 9.33
CA GLU A 24 -3.24 5.80 10.58
C GLU A 24 -4.73 6.09 10.39
N ASP A 25 -5.07 7.19 9.73
CA ASP A 25 -6.46 7.57 9.44
C ASP A 25 -7.16 6.50 8.59
N LEU A 26 -6.51 6.03 7.54
CA LEU A 26 -7.05 4.99 6.67
C LEU A 26 -7.13 3.63 7.37
N THR A 27 -6.24 3.33 8.29
CA THR A 27 -6.32 2.12 9.12
C THR A 27 -7.58 2.15 9.98
N GLY A 28 -7.84 3.25 10.67
CA GLY A 28 -9.07 3.46 11.44
C GLY A 28 -10.32 3.31 10.58
N GLU A 29 -10.35 3.95 9.43
CA GLU A 29 -11.47 3.85 8.48
C GLU A 29 -11.66 2.42 7.94
N THR A 30 -10.57 1.70 7.71
CA THR A 30 -10.62 0.31 7.26
C THR A 30 -11.32 -0.59 8.29
N PHE A 31 -10.94 -0.49 9.55
CA PHE A 31 -11.56 -1.28 10.60
C PHE A 31 -13.02 -0.88 10.84
N GLU A 32 -13.35 0.38 10.74
CA GLU A 32 -14.73 0.86 10.80
C GLU A 32 -15.59 0.27 9.69
N ARG A 33 -15.11 0.29 8.45
CA ARG A 33 -15.78 -0.37 7.30
C ARG A 33 -15.85 -1.90 7.47
N ALA A 34 -14.81 -2.51 8.00
CA ALA A 34 -14.76 -3.95 8.28
C ALA A 34 -15.82 -4.36 9.29
N LEU A 35 -16.00 -3.62 10.37
CA LEU A 35 -17.04 -3.87 11.37
C LEU A 35 -18.45 -3.79 10.77
N ARG A 36 -18.69 -2.82 9.90
CA ARG A 36 -19.99 -2.68 9.22
C ARG A 36 -20.28 -3.79 8.23
N SER A 37 -19.23 -4.39 7.65
CA SER A 37 -19.35 -5.44 6.63
C SER A 37 -18.87 -6.82 7.10
N TRP A 38 -18.72 -7.03 8.40
CA TRP A 38 -18.20 -8.26 8.99
C TRP A 38 -18.92 -9.52 8.50
N ARG A 39 -20.24 -9.45 8.30
CA ARG A 39 -21.05 -10.57 7.80
C ARG A 39 -20.69 -11.00 6.37
N ARG A 40 -19.97 -10.16 5.61
CA ARG A 40 -19.51 -10.46 4.25
C ARG A 40 -18.17 -11.19 4.23
N TYR A 41 -17.49 -11.26 5.37
CA TYR A 41 -16.24 -12.00 5.45
C TYR A 41 -16.51 -13.50 5.38
N ASP A 42 -15.86 -14.17 4.43
CA ASP A 42 -15.93 -15.63 4.26
C ASP A 42 -14.54 -16.23 4.47
N PRO A 43 -14.34 -16.98 5.59
CA PRO A 43 -13.04 -17.62 5.89
C PRO A 43 -12.56 -18.59 4.80
N ARG A 44 -13.46 -19.10 3.96
CA ARG A 44 -13.12 -20.00 2.86
C ARG A 44 -12.41 -19.30 1.71
N ARG A 45 -12.51 -17.98 1.62
CA ARG A 45 -11.95 -17.18 0.53
C ARG A 45 -10.56 -16.63 0.82
N GLY A 46 -10.03 -16.84 2.01
CA GLY A 46 -8.69 -16.39 2.38
C GLY A 46 -8.59 -15.91 3.83
N GLU A 47 -7.40 -15.55 4.20
CA GLU A 47 -7.08 -15.01 5.52
C GLU A 47 -7.74 -13.64 5.76
N PRO A 48 -8.03 -13.29 7.03
CA PRO A 48 -8.61 -12.00 7.37
C PRO A 48 -7.81 -10.80 6.84
N ILE A 49 -6.49 -10.90 6.82
CA ILE A 49 -5.62 -9.82 6.35
C ILE A 49 -5.86 -9.48 4.88
N GLY A 50 -6.07 -10.47 4.02
CA GLY A 50 -6.39 -10.23 2.60
C GLY A 50 -7.71 -9.49 2.43
N TRP A 51 -8.73 -9.87 3.19
CA TRP A 51 -10.01 -9.18 3.18
C TRP A 51 -9.92 -7.75 3.70
N LEU A 52 -9.19 -7.54 4.80
CA LEU A 52 -8.94 -6.21 5.38
C LEU A 52 -8.15 -5.32 4.42
N CYS A 53 -7.11 -5.85 3.76
CA CYS A 53 -6.35 -5.09 2.76
C CYS A 53 -7.19 -4.69 1.55
N ARG A 54 -8.18 -5.51 1.16
CA ARG A 54 -9.13 -5.13 0.11
C ARG A 54 -9.97 -3.92 0.52
N ILE A 55 -10.44 -3.89 1.75
CA ILE A 55 -11.17 -2.74 2.30
C ILE A 55 -10.25 -1.53 2.39
N ALA A 56 -9.03 -1.71 2.90
CA ALA A 56 -8.02 -0.66 3.01
C ALA A 56 -7.69 -0.05 1.64
N ARG A 57 -7.53 -0.87 0.63
CA ARG A 57 -7.28 -0.41 -0.74
C ARG A 57 -8.43 0.44 -1.27
N SER A 58 -9.65 0.01 -1.06
CA SER A 58 -10.84 0.77 -1.45
C SER A 58 -10.88 2.13 -0.75
N ALA A 59 -10.64 2.17 0.56
CA ALA A 59 -10.58 3.40 1.33
C ALA A 59 -9.46 4.35 0.84
N ALA A 60 -8.27 3.80 0.57
CA ALA A 60 -7.15 4.58 0.05
C ALA A 60 -7.42 5.16 -1.34
N LEU A 61 -7.98 4.35 -2.26
CA LEU A 61 -8.33 4.82 -3.60
C LEU A 61 -9.41 5.90 -3.56
N ASP A 62 -10.42 5.77 -2.70
CA ASP A 62 -11.45 6.80 -2.50
C ASP A 62 -10.82 8.11 -2.02
N ARG A 63 -9.88 8.02 -1.08
CA ARG A 63 -9.14 9.19 -0.56
C ARG A 63 -8.28 9.85 -1.63
N PHE A 64 -7.55 9.08 -2.41
CA PHE A 64 -6.71 9.60 -3.50
C PHE A 64 -7.55 10.32 -4.56
N ARG A 65 -8.71 9.78 -4.92
CA ARG A 65 -9.64 10.41 -5.85
C ARG A 65 -10.21 11.72 -5.28
N ALA A 66 -10.56 11.74 -4.00
CA ALA A 66 -11.04 12.94 -3.33
C ALA A 66 -9.95 14.03 -3.27
N ASP A 67 -8.71 13.64 -2.93
CA ASP A 67 -7.57 14.54 -2.89
C ASP A 67 -7.22 15.08 -4.29
N GLU A 68 -7.28 14.25 -5.32
CA GLU A 68 -7.06 14.67 -6.71
C GLU A 68 -8.11 15.69 -7.17
N ARG A 69 -9.38 15.45 -6.86
CA ARG A 69 -10.46 16.41 -7.16
C ARG A 69 -10.26 17.73 -6.44
N ARG A 70 -9.83 17.71 -5.18
CA ARG A 70 -9.53 18.90 -4.39
C ARG A 70 -8.36 19.67 -4.99
N ARG A 71 -7.26 19.00 -5.34
CA ARG A 71 -6.09 19.60 -5.98
C ARG A 71 -6.43 20.20 -7.35
N ALA A 72 -7.28 19.56 -8.13
CA ALA A 72 -7.76 20.08 -9.41
C ALA A 72 -8.55 21.38 -9.24
N ARG A 73 -9.35 21.48 -8.17
CA ARG A 73 -10.06 22.72 -7.81
C ARG A 73 -9.10 23.82 -7.33
N GLU A 74 -8.15 23.47 -6.47
CA GLU A 74 -7.16 24.41 -5.94
C GLU A 74 -6.24 24.94 -7.04
N ARG A 75 -5.84 24.12 -8.01
CA ARG A 75 -5.06 24.55 -9.17
C ARG A 75 -5.75 25.60 -10.03
N ARG A 76 -7.08 25.68 -10.01
CA ARG A 76 -7.86 26.75 -10.68
C ARG A 76 -7.78 28.08 -9.94
N TYR A 77 -7.43 28.11 -8.67
CA TYR A 77 -7.52 29.29 -7.80
C TYR A 77 -6.19 29.73 -7.17
N ALA A 78 -5.17 28.86 -7.07
CA ALA A 78 -3.85 29.21 -6.55
C ALA A 78 -2.78 28.18 -6.95
N ALA A 79 -1.56 28.65 -7.26
CA ALA A 79 -0.38 27.84 -7.33
C ALA A 79 0.10 27.56 -5.89
N GLY A 80 -0.26 26.40 -5.33
CA GLY A 80 0.19 25.95 -4.03
C GLY A 80 1.11 24.73 -4.17
N ALA A 81 2.28 24.78 -3.55
CA ALA A 81 3.18 23.64 -3.45
C ALA A 81 2.55 22.53 -2.60
N SER A 82 2.55 21.29 -3.09
CA SER A 82 2.17 20.15 -2.29
C SER A 82 3.36 19.75 -1.42
N ASP A 83 3.22 19.88 -0.12
CA ASP A 83 4.15 19.29 0.85
C ASP A 83 3.99 17.77 0.79
N VAL A 84 4.95 17.11 0.16
CA VAL A 84 5.08 15.66 0.26
C VAL A 84 5.89 15.39 1.52
N SER A 85 5.22 14.94 2.57
CA SER A 85 5.89 14.49 3.78
C SER A 85 6.68 13.22 3.45
N GLU A 86 8.00 13.30 3.52
CA GLU A 86 8.89 12.15 3.39
C GLU A 86 9.00 11.43 4.73
N GLU A 87 8.06 10.54 5.02
CA GLU A 87 8.10 9.74 6.23
C GLU A 87 8.57 8.31 5.95
N SER A 88 9.27 7.74 6.92
CA SER A 88 9.78 6.37 6.90
C SER A 88 8.67 5.33 6.74
N PHE A 89 8.91 4.28 5.98
CA PHE A 89 7.93 3.19 5.79
C PHE A 89 7.74 2.33 7.03
N VAL A 90 8.79 2.03 7.76
CA VAL A 90 8.78 1.19 8.97
C VAL A 90 10.05 1.43 9.76
N GLU A 91 9.96 1.42 11.08
CA GLU A 91 11.14 1.38 11.92
C GLU A 91 11.99 0.13 11.62
N GLY A 92 13.28 0.31 11.46
CA GLY A 92 14.24 -0.78 11.28
C GLY A 92 14.60 -1.10 9.82
N LEU A 93 14.06 -0.41 8.83
CA LEU A 93 14.58 -0.51 7.47
C LEU A 93 15.92 0.23 7.35
N SER A 94 16.84 -0.34 6.55
CA SER A 94 18.07 0.39 6.23
C SER A 94 17.75 1.65 5.40
N PRO A 95 18.50 2.74 5.56
CA PRO A 95 18.31 3.95 4.75
C PRO A 95 18.38 3.68 3.24
N GLU A 96 19.20 2.73 2.82
CA GLU A 96 19.34 2.32 1.41
C GLU A 96 18.05 1.68 0.88
N LEU A 97 17.47 0.75 1.63
CA LEU A 97 16.23 0.07 1.27
C LEU A 97 15.07 1.06 1.25
N GLU A 98 15.01 1.95 2.23
CA GLU A 98 13.98 2.97 2.32
C GLU A 98 14.00 3.92 1.11
N ARG A 99 15.18 4.39 0.74
CA ARG A 99 15.37 5.22 -0.48
C ARG A 99 14.99 4.46 -1.75
N ALA A 100 15.37 3.18 -1.84
CA ALA A 100 15.02 2.34 -2.98
C ALA A 100 13.51 2.14 -3.11
N LEU A 101 12.81 1.85 -2.01
CA LEU A 101 11.35 1.73 -1.97
C LEU A 101 10.66 3.04 -2.32
N THR A 102 11.15 4.16 -1.81
CA THR A 102 10.63 5.50 -2.13
C THR A 102 10.66 5.79 -3.62
N GLY A 103 11.69 5.35 -4.31
CA GLY A 103 11.84 5.56 -5.75
C GLY A 103 10.98 4.64 -6.62
N LEU A 104 10.34 3.62 -6.06
CA LEU A 104 9.42 2.75 -6.80
C LEU A 104 8.06 3.43 -7.01
N SER A 105 7.32 2.99 -8.03
CA SER A 105 5.92 3.38 -8.18
C SER A 105 5.06 2.83 -7.04
N ALA A 106 3.93 3.47 -6.76
CA ALA A 106 2.97 2.97 -5.78
C ALA A 106 2.50 1.55 -6.11
N ALA A 107 2.29 1.22 -7.37
CA ALA A 107 1.90 -0.11 -7.82
C ALA A 107 2.99 -1.17 -7.54
N ASP A 108 4.25 -0.83 -7.74
CA ASP A 108 5.37 -1.72 -7.43
C ASP A 108 5.50 -1.93 -5.90
N ARG A 109 5.40 -0.88 -5.11
CA ARG A 109 5.39 -1.00 -3.64
C ARG A 109 4.21 -1.83 -3.14
N GLU A 110 3.05 -1.64 -3.74
CA GLU A 110 1.83 -2.37 -3.35
C GLU A 110 1.99 -3.88 -3.53
N VAL A 111 2.48 -4.34 -4.67
CA VAL A 111 2.67 -5.78 -4.89
C VAL A 111 3.76 -6.35 -3.99
N ILE A 112 4.80 -5.60 -3.70
CA ILE A 112 5.86 -6.02 -2.78
C ILE A 112 5.31 -6.19 -1.35
N VAL A 113 4.60 -5.21 -0.82
CA VAL A 113 4.08 -5.30 0.55
C VAL A 113 3.09 -6.45 0.69
N LEU A 114 2.21 -6.65 -0.28
CA LEU A 114 1.24 -7.74 -0.24
C LEU A 114 1.89 -9.13 -0.31
N ARG A 115 2.84 -9.32 -1.22
CA ARG A 115 3.45 -10.61 -1.50
C ARG A 115 4.62 -10.95 -0.58
N VAL A 116 5.43 -9.96 -0.21
CA VAL A 116 6.67 -10.18 0.54
C VAL A 116 6.49 -9.88 2.03
N VAL A 117 5.90 -8.74 2.36
CA VAL A 117 5.78 -8.31 3.76
C VAL A 117 4.61 -9.00 4.46
N LEU A 118 3.45 -9.06 3.81
CA LEU A 118 2.23 -9.69 4.35
C LEU A 118 2.07 -11.15 3.94
N GLU A 119 2.94 -11.63 3.06
CA GLU A 119 2.99 -13.04 2.63
C GLU A 119 1.67 -13.58 2.05
N LEU A 120 0.85 -12.70 1.45
CA LEU A 120 -0.33 -13.14 0.72
C LEU A 120 0.10 -13.94 -0.52
N ASP A 121 -0.63 -15.01 -0.83
CA ASP A 121 -0.34 -15.79 -2.03
C ASP A 121 -0.69 -15.03 -3.33
N ALA A 122 -0.23 -15.54 -4.47
CA ALA A 122 -0.44 -14.90 -5.77
C ALA A 122 -1.91 -14.80 -6.14
N ALA A 123 -2.72 -15.81 -5.82
CA ALA A 123 -4.15 -15.83 -6.13
C ALA A 123 -4.92 -14.79 -5.32
N GLU A 124 -4.62 -14.68 -4.04
CA GLU A 124 -5.25 -13.71 -3.14
C GLU A 124 -4.86 -12.29 -3.49
N THR A 125 -3.56 -12.04 -3.74
CA THR A 125 -3.06 -10.74 -4.19
C THR A 125 -3.67 -10.34 -5.54
N ALA A 126 -3.75 -11.27 -6.49
CA ALA A 126 -4.35 -11.03 -7.80
C ALA A 126 -5.82 -10.60 -7.69
N ARG A 127 -6.59 -11.29 -6.84
CA ARG A 127 -8.00 -10.91 -6.57
C ARG A 127 -8.10 -9.51 -5.96
N LEU A 128 -7.22 -9.19 -5.03
CA LEU A 128 -7.18 -7.88 -4.38
C LEU A 128 -6.85 -6.77 -5.39
N LEU A 129 -5.89 -7.01 -6.28
CA LEU A 129 -5.46 -6.05 -7.29
C LEU A 129 -6.34 -6.04 -8.56
N GLY A 130 -7.24 -6.99 -8.72
CA GLY A 130 -8.08 -7.10 -9.91
C GLY A 130 -7.31 -7.50 -11.16
N ILE A 131 -6.28 -8.34 -11.01
CA ILE A 131 -5.43 -8.85 -12.11
C ILE A 131 -5.37 -10.37 -12.08
N SER A 132 -4.80 -11.00 -13.11
CA SER A 132 -4.56 -12.45 -13.12
C SER A 132 -3.39 -12.83 -12.19
N ALA A 133 -3.37 -14.08 -11.72
CA ALA A 133 -2.26 -14.60 -10.91
C ALA A 133 -0.92 -14.52 -11.66
N THR A 134 -0.91 -14.79 -12.96
CA THR A 134 0.27 -14.66 -13.83
C THR A 134 0.75 -13.21 -13.90
N ALA A 135 -0.16 -12.26 -14.10
CA ALA A 135 0.16 -10.83 -14.10
C ALA A 135 0.70 -10.37 -12.75
N CYS A 136 0.15 -10.90 -11.65
CA CYS A 136 0.64 -10.61 -10.30
C CYS A 136 2.09 -11.06 -10.12
N THR A 137 2.41 -12.30 -10.50
CA THR A 137 3.78 -12.84 -10.41
C THR A 137 4.75 -12.05 -11.28
N THR A 138 4.36 -11.71 -12.49
CA THR A 138 5.18 -10.89 -13.40
C THR A 138 5.42 -9.50 -12.82
N ARG A 139 4.40 -8.88 -12.27
CA ARG A 139 4.51 -7.56 -11.62
C ARG A 139 5.45 -7.60 -10.43
N LEU A 140 5.33 -8.62 -9.59
CA LEU A 140 6.23 -8.81 -8.44
C LEU A 140 7.68 -8.94 -8.89
N ASN A 141 7.96 -9.82 -9.86
CA ASN A 141 9.31 -10.03 -10.36
C ASN A 141 9.93 -8.75 -10.91
N ARG A 142 9.17 -7.98 -11.67
CA ARG A 142 9.63 -6.67 -12.18
C ARG A 142 9.84 -5.64 -11.08
N ALA A 143 8.96 -5.62 -10.09
CA ALA A 143 9.09 -4.71 -8.95
C ALA A 143 10.34 -5.03 -8.12
N LEU A 144 10.61 -6.31 -7.85
CA LEU A 144 11.81 -6.74 -7.12
C LEU A 144 13.08 -6.46 -7.92
N GLN A 145 13.07 -6.65 -9.23
CA GLN A 145 14.21 -6.29 -10.09
C GLN A 145 14.50 -4.79 -10.03
N ARG A 146 13.49 -3.95 -10.12
CA ARG A 146 13.64 -2.49 -10.00
C ARG A 146 14.16 -2.09 -8.62
N LEU A 147 13.69 -2.76 -7.57
CA LEU A 147 14.18 -2.52 -6.21
C LEU A 147 15.68 -2.84 -6.10
N GLU A 148 16.10 -3.99 -6.61
CA GLU A 148 17.50 -4.42 -6.64
C GLU A 148 18.37 -3.41 -7.40
N GLU A 149 17.97 -3.02 -8.60
CA GLU A 149 18.68 -2.02 -9.42
C GLU A 149 18.84 -0.69 -8.69
N ARG A 150 17.81 -0.25 -7.96
CA ARG A 150 17.88 0.97 -7.16
C ARG A 150 18.78 0.85 -5.95
N MET A 151 18.81 -0.31 -5.31
CA MET A 151 19.72 -0.55 -4.19
C MET A 151 21.18 -0.54 -4.66
N GLU A 152 21.48 -1.16 -5.79
CA GLU A 152 22.81 -1.14 -6.39
C GLU A 152 23.23 0.27 -6.78
N SER A 153 22.34 1.03 -7.41
CA SER A 153 22.61 2.43 -7.79
C SER A 153 22.86 3.32 -6.58
N ASN A 154 22.13 3.12 -5.49
CA ASN A 154 22.30 3.86 -4.25
C ASN A 154 23.62 3.49 -3.53
N ALA A 155 24.08 2.24 -3.67
CA ALA A 155 25.34 1.79 -3.10
C ALA A 155 26.57 2.38 -3.83
N LEU A 156 26.43 2.74 -5.11
CA LEU A 156 27.49 3.33 -5.94
C LEU A 156 27.56 4.86 -5.83
N ALA A 157 26.55 5.47 -5.26
CA ALA A 157 26.49 6.90 -5.00
C ALA A 157 27.00 7.21 -3.59
#